data_0b06225b9553165b712ad25962d6dcb5
#
_entry.id   0b06225b9553165b712ad25962d6dcb5
#
_cell.length_a   1.000
_cell.length_b   1.000
_cell.length_c   1.000
_cell.angle_alpha   90.00
_cell.angle_beta   90.00
_cell.angle_gamma   90.00
#
_symmetry.space_group_name_H-M   'P 1'
#
loop_
_entity.id
_entity.type
_entity.pdbx_description
1 polymer ?
#
loop_
_entity_poly.entity_id
_entity_poly.type
_entity_poly.pdbx_seq_one_letter_code
_entity_poly.pdbx_strand_id
1 'polypeptide(L)' 'MLGENVKRIRTKKGLSQDKLSKLAGVTLTTLVKIESGANDNPKIKTLKGIADALEVGVDELLK' A
#
# COMPACT_ATOMS: atom_id res chain seq x y z
N MET A 1 4.07 -3.10 11.04
CA MET A 1 4.99 -3.09 9.88
C MET A 1 4.25 -2.57 8.66
N LEU A 2 4.98 -1.99 7.74
CA LEU A 2 4.39 -1.36 6.56
C LEU A 2 3.50 -2.30 5.74
N GLY A 3 4.04 -3.44 5.35
CA GLY A 3 3.30 -4.38 4.50
C GLY A 3 2.02 -4.88 5.14
N GLU A 4 2.10 -5.22 6.41
CA GLU A 4 0.94 -5.69 7.16
C GLU A 4 -0.12 -4.59 7.29
N ASN A 5 0.32 -3.35 7.51
CA ASN A 5 -0.59 -2.23 7.63
C ASN A 5 -1.33 -1.97 6.31
N VAL A 6 -0.58 -1.98 5.19
CA VAL A 6 -1.18 -1.78 3.87
C VAL A 6 -2.21 -2.88 3.60
N LYS A 7 -1.84 -4.13 3.82
CA LYS A 7 -2.74 -5.26 3.59
C LYS A 7 -3.99 -5.17 4.46
N ARG A 8 -3.82 -4.85 5.74
CA ARG A 8 -4.94 -4.75 6.68
C ARG A 8 -5.93 -3.68 6.26
N ILE A 9 -5.42 -2.49 5.94
CA ILE A 9 -6.29 -1.37 5.56
C ILE A 9 -6.96 -1.65 4.22
N ARG A 10 -6.19 -2.18 3.26
CA ARG A 10 -6.72 -2.55 1.95
C ARG A 10 -7.87 -3.55 2.07
N THR A 11 -7.65 -4.61 2.85
CA THR A 11 -8.65 -5.66 3.04
C THR A 11 -9.89 -5.11 3.73
N LYS A 12 -9.69 -4.25 4.73
CA LYS A 12 -10.80 -3.61 5.45
C LYS A 12 -11.66 -2.77 4.51
N LYS A 13 -11.05 -2.17 3.50
CA LYS A 13 -11.78 -1.37 2.51
C LYS A 13 -12.34 -2.20 1.36
N GLY A 14 -12.13 -3.50 1.38
CA GLY A 14 -12.66 -4.40 0.36
C GLY A 14 -11.96 -4.33 -0.98
N LEU A 15 -10.71 -3.90 -1.00
CA LEU A 15 -9.95 -3.76 -2.24
C LEU A 15 -9.04 -4.95 -2.48
N SER A 16 -8.98 -5.42 -3.74
CA SER A 16 -7.98 -6.39 -4.15
C SER A 16 -6.64 -5.69 -4.32
N GLN A 17 -5.56 -6.48 -4.38
CA GLN A 17 -4.24 -5.92 -4.67
C GLN A 17 -4.23 -5.24 -6.03
N ASP A 18 -4.83 -5.87 -7.05
CA ASP A 18 -4.89 -5.30 -8.38
C ASP A 18 -5.62 -3.96 -8.38
N LYS A 19 -6.75 -3.89 -7.70
CA LYS A 19 -7.52 -2.66 -7.63
C LYS A 19 -6.73 -1.55 -6.93
N LEU A 20 -6.11 -1.87 -5.81
CA LEU A 20 -5.31 -0.87 -5.08
C LEU A 20 -4.13 -0.41 -5.91
N SER A 21 -3.45 -1.33 -6.61
CA SER A 21 -2.30 -0.93 -7.43
C SER A 21 -2.71 0.10 -8.48
N LYS A 22 -3.85 -0.09 -9.12
CA LYS A 22 -4.35 0.85 -10.12
C LYS A 22 -4.72 2.19 -9.50
N LEU A 23 -5.41 2.18 -8.37
CA LEU A 23 -5.78 3.42 -7.68
C LEU A 23 -4.57 4.18 -7.18
N ALA A 24 -3.55 3.47 -6.74
CA ALA A 24 -2.34 4.08 -6.19
C ALA A 24 -1.34 4.51 -7.28
N GLY A 25 -1.55 4.08 -8.52
CA GLY A 25 -0.64 4.40 -9.60
C GLY A 25 0.68 3.65 -9.51
N VAL A 26 0.66 2.44 -8.93
CA VAL A 26 1.85 1.59 -8.82
C VAL A 26 1.58 0.27 -9.53
N THR A 27 2.65 -0.45 -9.90
CA THR A 27 2.47 -1.77 -10.51
C THR A 27 2.00 -2.77 -9.46
N LEU A 28 1.31 -3.81 -9.92
CA LEU A 28 0.90 -4.88 -9.03
C LEU A 28 2.11 -5.55 -8.38
N THR A 29 3.17 -5.75 -9.13
CA THR A 29 4.42 -6.33 -8.62
C THR A 29 4.96 -5.52 -7.45
N THR A 30 4.97 -4.19 -7.59
CA THR A 30 5.44 -3.30 -6.52
C THR A 30 4.57 -3.47 -5.27
N LEU A 31 3.26 -3.47 -5.43
CA LEU A 31 2.36 -3.61 -4.29
C LEU A 31 2.52 -4.97 -3.60
N VAL A 32 2.64 -6.04 -4.37
CA VAL A 32 2.84 -7.38 -3.82
C VAL A 32 4.11 -7.44 -2.99
N LYS A 33 5.20 -6.84 -3.49
CA LYS A 33 6.46 -6.80 -2.75
C LYS A 33 6.37 -6.00 -1.46
N ILE A 34 5.62 -4.90 -1.48
CA ILE A 34 5.40 -4.11 -0.27
C ILE A 34 4.60 -4.90 0.76
N GLU A 35 3.51 -5.52 0.35
CA GLU A 35 2.65 -6.26 1.28
C GLU A 35 3.35 -7.50 1.84
N SER A 36 4.22 -8.13 1.07
CA SER A 36 4.95 -9.32 1.54
C SER A 36 6.15 -8.99 2.42
N GLY A 37 6.56 -7.73 2.45
CA GLY A 37 7.76 -7.32 3.17
C GLY A 37 9.04 -7.43 2.35
N ALA A 38 8.96 -7.91 1.10
CA ALA A 38 10.15 -7.97 0.24
C ALA A 38 10.69 -6.58 -0.05
N ASN A 39 9.82 -5.57 -0.12
CA ASN A 39 10.22 -4.18 -0.18
C ASN A 39 9.65 -3.47 1.05
N ASP A 40 10.49 -3.27 2.06
CA ASP A 40 10.08 -2.62 3.31
C ASP A 40 10.45 -1.12 3.35
N ASN A 41 11.02 -0.60 2.25
CA ASN A 41 11.46 0.79 2.18
C ASN A 41 11.13 1.40 0.81
N PRO A 42 9.85 1.46 0.43
CA PRO A 42 9.48 2.08 -0.85
C PRO A 42 9.71 3.59 -0.81
N LYS A 43 9.79 4.19 -1.99
CA LYS A 43 9.96 5.63 -2.11
C LYS A 43 8.75 6.36 -1.53
N ILE A 44 8.96 7.58 -1.04
CA ILE A 44 7.88 8.37 -0.45
C ILE A 44 6.72 8.60 -1.45
N LYS A 45 7.04 8.77 -2.72
CA LYS A 45 6.01 8.94 -3.75
C LYS A 45 5.09 7.72 -3.82
N THR A 46 5.67 6.52 -3.73
CA THR A 46 4.91 5.27 -3.73
C THR A 46 4.03 5.18 -2.47
N LEU A 47 4.59 5.50 -1.31
CA LEU A 47 3.84 5.50 -0.07
C LEU A 47 2.67 6.48 -0.11
N LYS A 48 2.90 7.68 -0.62
CA LYS A 48 1.84 8.68 -0.73
C LYS A 48 0.73 8.22 -1.66
N GLY A 49 1.10 7.60 -2.79
CA GLY A 49 0.10 7.07 -3.72
C GLY A 49 -0.79 6.02 -3.05
N ILE A 50 -0.17 5.10 -2.30
CA ILE A 50 -0.91 4.07 -1.59
C ILE A 50 -1.81 4.69 -0.51
N ALA A 51 -1.26 5.61 0.28
CA ALA A 51 -2.02 6.27 1.35
C ALA A 51 -3.22 7.02 0.78
N ASP A 52 -3.02 7.76 -0.31
CA ASP A 52 -4.10 8.50 -0.95
C ASP A 52 -5.18 7.56 -1.46
N ALA A 53 -4.78 6.46 -2.09
CA ALA A 53 -5.73 5.46 -2.60
C ALA A 53 -6.53 4.82 -1.48
N LEU A 54 -5.92 4.63 -0.31
CA LEU A 54 -6.58 4.07 0.86
C LEU A 54 -7.28 5.14 1.70
N GLU A 55 -7.13 6.40 1.34
CA GLU A 55 -7.74 7.54 2.06
C GLU A 55 -7.27 7.63 3.51
N VAL A 56 -6.00 7.39 3.73
CA VAL A 56 -5.36 7.49 5.04
C VAL A 56 -4.10 8.34 4.93
N GLY A 57 -3.58 8.77 6.06
CA GLY A 57 -2.27 9.44 6.09
C GLY A 57 -1.14 8.43 5.95
N VAL A 58 0.03 8.88 5.49
CA VAL A 58 1.21 8.02 5.39
C VAL A 58 1.57 7.44 6.76
N ASP A 59 1.38 8.21 7.83
CA ASP A 59 1.66 7.77 9.18
C ASP A 59 0.87 6.51 9.57
N GLU A 60 -0.33 6.34 9.03
CA GLU A 60 -1.13 5.15 9.31
C GLU A 60 -0.48 3.90 8.71
N LEU A 61 0.26 4.05 7.62
CA LEU A 61 0.95 2.93 7.00
C LEU A 61 2.22 2.55 7.76
N LEU A 62 2.77 3.48 8.54
CA LEU A 62 4.06 3.32 9.19
C LEU A 62 3.96 2.96 10.68
N LYS A 63 2.77 2.82 11.20
CA LYS A 63 2.57 2.50 12.63
C LYS A 63 3.12 1.15 13.06
#